data_7d3531862452a9cd7e24814618bf3f21
#
_entry.id   7d3531862452a9cd7e24814618bf3f21
#
_cell.length_a   1.000
_cell.length_b   1.000
_cell.length_c   1.000
_cell.angle_alpha   90.00
_cell.angle_beta   90.00
_cell.angle_gamma   90.00
#
_symmetry.space_group_name_H-M   'P 1'
#
loop_
_entity.id
_entity.type
_entity.pdbx_description
1 polymer ?
#
loop_
_entity_poly.entity_id
_entity_poly.type
_entity_poly.pdbx_seq_one_letter_code
_entity_poly.pdbx_strand_id
1 'polypeptide(L)'
;HPHPATPDPLWSRGLGDVYKRQELFIEFSSKVRSGANIFVSEILATIGLLITIILTIKANKDPAISVAMYITGAYWFTSSTSFANPAVTISRSLTDTFTGIHPENVIMFIVMQLIGMLIAYFILINFEPLSQSE
;
A
#
# COMPACT_ATOMS: atom_id res chain seq x y z
N HIS A 1 -28.61 4.51 -46.62
CA HIS A 1 -27.96 5.23 -45.49
C HIS A 1 -27.66 4.22 -44.38
N PRO A 2 -26.45 4.09 -43.91
CA PRO A 2 -26.16 3.29 -42.72
C PRO A 2 -26.81 3.99 -41.52
N HIS A 3 -27.61 3.25 -40.78
CA HIS A 3 -28.16 3.72 -39.49
C HIS A 3 -27.00 4.06 -38.57
N PRO A 4 -27.00 5.22 -37.87
CA PRO A 4 -26.02 5.47 -36.84
C PRO A 4 -26.16 4.38 -35.78
N ALA A 5 -25.07 3.71 -35.47
CA ALA A 5 -25.04 2.71 -34.42
C ALA A 5 -25.49 3.37 -33.11
N THR A 6 -26.61 2.88 -32.55
CA THR A 6 -27.05 3.31 -31.23
C THR A 6 -25.93 3.03 -30.24
N PRO A 7 -25.48 4.01 -29.44
CA PRO A 7 -24.46 3.76 -28.44
C PRO A 7 -24.94 2.71 -27.45
N ASP A 8 -24.09 1.74 -27.18
CA ASP A 8 -24.40 0.70 -26.20
C ASP A 8 -24.86 1.31 -24.86
N PRO A 9 -25.92 0.80 -24.26
CA PRO A 9 -26.40 1.32 -22.99
C PRO A 9 -25.29 1.27 -21.92
N LEU A 10 -25.24 2.29 -21.06
CA LEU A 10 -24.20 2.42 -20.03
C LEU A 10 -24.06 1.19 -19.12
N TRP A 11 -25.14 0.45 -18.88
CA TRP A 11 -25.12 -0.78 -18.11
C TRP A 11 -24.43 -1.94 -18.87
N SER A 12 -24.50 -2.00 -20.18
CA SER A 12 -23.80 -3.04 -20.97
C SER A 12 -22.29 -2.82 -21.00
N ARG A 13 -21.84 -1.57 -20.93
CA ARG A 13 -20.40 -1.25 -20.80
C ARG A 13 -19.83 -1.72 -19.47
N GLY A 14 -20.57 -1.57 -18.36
CA GLY A 14 -20.17 -2.06 -17.05
C GLY A 14 -20.03 -3.58 -17.00
N LEU A 15 -20.97 -4.30 -17.61
CA LEU A 15 -20.91 -5.77 -17.69
C LEU A 15 -19.79 -6.26 -18.61
N GLY A 16 -19.52 -5.57 -19.72
CA GLY A 16 -18.40 -5.89 -20.62
C GLY A 16 -17.04 -5.74 -19.96
N ASP A 17 -16.87 -4.72 -19.11
CA ASP A 17 -15.64 -4.50 -18.33
C ASP A 17 -15.46 -5.59 -17.25
N VAL A 18 -16.54 -6.03 -16.61
CA VAL A 18 -16.52 -7.12 -15.63
C VAL A 18 -16.15 -8.44 -16.32
N TYR A 19 -16.69 -8.73 -17.50
CA TYR A 19 -16.37 -9.94 -18.26
C TYR A 19 -14.93 -9.94 -18.78
N LYS A 20 -14.43 -8.82 -19.29
CA LYS A 20 -13.02 -8.71 -19.73
C LYS A 20 -12.02 -8.86 -18.58
N ARG A 21 -12.38 -8.43 -17.37
CA ARG A 21 -11.52 -8.56 -16.18
C ARG A 21 -11.51 -9.97 -15.58
N GLN A 22 -12.47 -10.83 -15.93
CA GLN A 22 -12.50 -12.21 -15.44
C GLN A 22 -11.57 -13.15 -16.21
N GLU A 23 -11.04 -12.77 -17.36
CA GLU A 23 -10.19 -13.65 -18.18
C GLU A 23 -8.72 -13.66 -17.78
N LEU A 24 -8.25 -12.71 -16.98
CA LEU A 24 -6.86 -12.65 -16.52
C LEU A 24 -6.79 -12.70 -15.00
N PHE A 25 -6.39 -13.83 -14.46
CA PHE A 25 -6.12 -14.00 -13.03
C PHE A 25 -4.97 -13.12 -12.53
N ILE A 26 -4.09 -12.70 -13.44
CA ILE A 26 -2.95 -11.83 -13.17
C ILE A 26 -2.90 -10.78 -14.28
N GLU A 27 -3.10 -9.53 -13.92
CA GLU A 27 -2.96 -8.38 -14.80
C GLU A 27 -1.95 -7.41 -14.21
N PHE A 28 -0.84 -7.18 -14.90
CA PHE A 28 0.17 -6.25 -14.41
C PHE A 28 -0.39 -4.83 -14.34
N SER A 29 -0.16 -4.19 -13.20
CA SER A 29 -0.64 -2.84 -12.99
C SER A 29 0.03 -1.84 -13.92
N SER A 30 -0.77 -1.03 -14.58
CA SER A 30 -0.33 0.10 -15.40
C SER A 30 -0.02 1.35 -14.57
N LYS A 31 -0.31 1.33 -13.25
CA LYS A 31 -0.24 2.50 -12.39
C LYS A 31 1.18 2.84 -11.98
N VAL A 32 1.75 3.86 -12.62
CA VAL A 32 3.07 4.38 -12.27
C VAL A 32 3.02 5.11 -10.92
N ARG A 33 3.91 4.69 -10.01
CA ARG A 33 4.10 5.32 -8.69
C ARG A 33 5.56 5.73 -8.55
N SER A 34 5.87 6.92 -9.01
CA SER A 34 7.21 7.48 -8.96
C SER A 34 7.18 8.92 -8.47
N GLY A 35 8.27 9.35 -7.85
CA GLY A 35 8.40 10.72 -7.34
C GLY A 35 8.83 10.76 -5.88
N ALA A 36 9.60 11.80 -5.54
CA ALA A 36 10.17 11.96 -4.19
C ALA A 36 9.09 11.95 -3.09
N ASN A 37 7.95 12.59 -3.35
CA ASN A 37 6.85 12.65 -2.38
C ASN A 37 6.29 11.27 -2.06
N ILE A 38 6.15 10.40 -3.07
CA ILE A 38 5.64 9.04 -2.91
C ILE A 38 6.64 8.19 -2.14
N PHE A 39 7.95 8.31 -2.45
CA PHE A 39 9.01 7.55 -1.79
C PHE A 39 9.17 7.94 -0.32
N VAL A 40 9.22 9.24 -0.01
CA VAL A 40 9.25 9.72 1.38
C VAL A 40 8.01 9.29 2.15
N SER A 41 6.85 9.35 1.52
CA SER A 41 5.58 8.91 2.08
C SER A 41 5.60 7.42 2.45
N GLU A 42 6.23 6.58 1.62
CA GLU A 42 6.35 5.13 1.88
C GLU A 42 7.31 4.83 3.04
N ILE A 43 8.41 5.58 3.16
CA ILE A 43 9.30 5.51 4.32
C ILE A 43 8.52 5.83 5.61
N LEU A 44 7.80 6.95 5.62
CA LEU A 44 7.02 7.38 6.79
C LEU A 44 5.90 6.40 7.13
N ALA A 45 5.21 5.87 6.13
CA ALA A 45 4.19 4.85 6.31
C ALA A 45 4.74 3.58 6.96
N THR A 46 5.93 3.14 6.54
CA THR A 46 6.58 1.95 7.10
C THR A 46 7.06 2.19 8.53
N ILE A 47 7.66 3.35 8.81
CA ILE A 47 8.07 3.74 10.17
C ILE A 47 6.87 3.71 11.11
N GLY A 48 5.79 4.40 10.77
CA GLY A 48 4.60 4.49 11.60
C GLY A 48 3.93 3.14 11.82
N LEU A 49 3.88 2.28 10.80
CA LEU A 49 3.35 0.92 10.93
C LEU A 49 4.15 0.10 11.93
N LEU A 50 5.48 0.07 11.82
CA LEU A 50 6.33 -0.71 12.70
C LEU A 50 6.29 -0.19 14.14
N ILE A 51 6.29 1.13 14.33
CA ILE A 51 6.12 1.73 15.66
C ILE A 51 4.77 1.32 16.26
N THR A 52 3.69 1.41 15.48
CA THR A 52 2.35 1.01 15.94
C THR A 52 2.31 -0.45 16.39
N ILE A 53 2.88 -1.37 15.61
CA ILE A 53 2.94 -2.79 15.94
C ILE A 53 3.71 -3.01 17.23
N ILE A 54 4.93 -2.48 17.32
CA ILE A 54 5.84 -2.76 18.43
C ILE A 54 5.33 -2.16 19.73
N LEU A 55 4.83 -0.92 19.71
CA LEU A 55 4.24 -0.30 20.92
C LEU A 55 2.99 -1.03 21.39
N THR A 56 2.16 -1.54 20.47
CA THR A 56 0.96 -2.29 20.84
C THR A 56 1.32 -3.64 21.48
N ILE A 57 2.31 -4.34 20.93
CA ILE A 57 2.81 -5.60 21.51
C ILE A 57 3.44 -5.35 22.91
N LYS A 58 4.24 -4.29 23.05
CA LYS A 58 4.81 -3.91 24.36
C LYS A 58 3.75 -3.58 25.39
N ALA A 59 2.63 -3.03 24.98
CA ALA A 59 1.47 -2.78 25.85
C ALA A 59 0.65 -4.05 26.17
N ASN A 60 1.14 -5.23 25.79
CA ASN A 60 0.44 -6.53 25.92
C ASN A 60 -0.97 -6.53 25.29
N LYS A 61 -1.13 -5.82 24.17
CA LYS A 61 -2.38 -5.75 23.41
C LYS A 61 -2.24 -6.43 22.05
N ASP A 62 -3.36 -6.93 21.53
CA ASP A 62 -3.42 -7.46 20.17
C ASP A 62 -3.19 -6.33 19.15
N PRO A 63 -2.18 -6.42 18.27
CA PRO A 63 -1.89 -5.40 17.28
C PRO A 63 -2.92 -5.32 16.14
N ALA A 64 -3.81 -6.29 15.98
CA ALA A 64 -4.71 -6.37 14.83
C ALA A 64 -5.55 -5.10 14.64
N ILE A 65 -6.19 -4.61 15.70
CA ILE A 65 -7.04 -3.41 15.65
C ILE A 65 -6.19 -2.16 15.39
N SER A 66 -5.06 -2.00 16.09
CA SER A 66 -4.17 -0.84 15.96
C SER A 66 -3.58 -0.76 14.55
N VAL A 67 -3.18 -1.89 13.98
CA VAL A 67 -2.69 -2.01 12.61
C VAL A 67 -3.80 -1.68 11.60
N ALA A 68 -4.99 -2.21 11.79
CA ALA A 68 -6.12 -1.92 10.90
C ALA A 68 -6.46 -0.42 10.88
N MET A 69 -6.51 0.22 12.05
CA MET A 69 -6.75 1.65 12.17
C MET A 69 -5.63 2.47 11.53
N TYR A 70 -4.37 2.09 11.79
CA TYR A 70 -3.22 2.77 11.19
C TYR A 70 -3.26 2.70 9.66
N ILE A 71 -3.42 1.51 9.08
CA ILE A 71 -3.47 1.32 7.62
C ILE A 71 -4.64 2.08 7.01
N THR A 72 -5.82 2.05 7.66
CA THR A 72 -6.98 2.81 7.20
C THR A 72 -6.70 4.31 7.15
N GLY A 73 -6.09 4.87 8.19
CA GLY A 73 -5.68 6.27 8.20
C GLY A 73 -4.60 6.58 7.17
N ALA A 74 -3.53 5.76 7.16
CA ALA A 74 -2.38 5.95 6.29
C ALA A 74 -2.74 5.86 4.80
N TYR A 75 -3.73 5.08 4.43
CA TYR A 75 -4.27 5.01 3.08
C TYR A 75 -4.74 6.38 2.55
N TRP A 76 -5.25 7.23 3.44
CA TRP A 76 -5.77 8.55 3.08
C TRP A 76 -4.73 9.67 3.20
N PHE A 77 -3.86 9.64 4.20
CA PHE A 77 -2.90 10.73 4.41
C PHE A 77 -1.55 10.53 3.69
N THR A 78 -1.25 9.31 3.18
CA THR A 78 -0.01 9.07 2.45
C THR A 78 -0.22 9.14 0.94
N SER A 79 0.69 9.81 0.22
CA SER A 79 0.65 9.87 -1.24
C SER A 79 0.98 8.53 -1.92
N SER A 80 1.60 7.60 -1.19
CA SER A 80 1.89 6.24 -1.65
C SER A 80 0.71 5.27 -1.49
N THR A 81 -0.37 5.64 -0.80
CA THR A 81 -1.44 4.75 -0.32
C THR A 81 -0.96 3.67 0.66
N SER A 82 0.14 3.94 1.36
CA SER A 82 0.69 3.13 2.46
C SER A 82 0.75 1.63 2.15
N PHE A 83 1.70 1.22 1.35
CA PHE A 83 1.96 -0.20 1.15
C PHE A 83 2.66 -0.79 2.36
N ALA A 84 3.72 -0.11 2.82
CA ALA A 84 4.46 -0.37 4.06
C ALA A 84 4.88 -1.85 4.25
N ASN A 85 4.85 -2.66 3.19
CA ASN A 85 5.15 -4.09 3.22
C ASN A 85 5.58 -4.56 1.82
N PRO A 86 6.76 -5.20 1.69
CA PRO A 86 7.25 -5.74 0.42
C PRO A 86 6.31 -6.76 -0.24
N ALA A 87 5.70 -7.65 0.55
CA ALA A 87 4.77 -8.64 0.01
C ALA A 87 3.51 -7.98 -0.58
N VAL A 88 2.98 -6.94 0.09
CA VAL A 88 1.87 -6.14 -0.43
C VAL A 88 2.28 -5.41 -1.71
N THR A 89 3.50 -4.88 -1.78
CA THR A 89 4.02 -4.20 -2.95
C THR A 89 4.09 -5.14 -4.16
N ILE A 90 4.61 -6.35 -3.97
CA ILE A 90 4.68 -7.36 -5.02
C ILE A 90 3.27 -7.78 -5.47
N SER A 91 2.38 -8.10 -4.53
CA SER A 91 1.02 -8.55 -4.89
C SER A 91 0.22 -7.50 -5.63
N ARG A 92 0.38 -6.22 -5.27
CA ARG A 92 -0.30 -5.11 -5.96
C ARG A 92 0.24 -4.80 -7.36
N SER A 93 1.43 -5.29 -7.72
CA SER A 93 1.91 -5.21 -9.10
C SER A 93 1.23 -6.20 -10.04
N LEU A 94 0.58 -7.22 -9.48
CA LEU A 94 -0.10 -8.29 -10.23
C LEU A 94 -1.61 -8.00 -10.43
N THR A 95 -2.07 -6.81 -10.07
CA THR A 95 -3.48 -6.40 -10.24
C THR A 95 -3.56 -4.96 -10.74
N ASP A 96 -4.27 -4.73 -11.85
CA ASP A 96 -4.50 -3.36 -12.35
C ASP A 96 -5.71 -2.73 -11.67
N THR A 97 -5.51 -2.30 -10.43
CA THR A 97 -6.50 -1.65 -9.58
C THR A 97 -6.07 -0.25 -9.17
N PHE A 98 -6.96 0.50 -8.53
CA PHE A 98 -6.62 1.82 -7.97
C PHE A 98 -5.39 1.76 -7.07
N THR A 99 -5.20 0.67 -6.34
CA THR A 99 -4.07 0.45 -5.42
C THR A 99 -2.89 -0.26 -6.08
N GLY A 100 -2.92 -0.52 -7.38
CA GLY A 100 -1.85 -1.16 -8.13
C GLY A 100 -0.56 -0.34 -8.16
N ILE A 101 0.52 -1.00 -8.55
CA ILE A 101 1.84 -0.39 -8.79
C ILE A 101 2.47 -1.02 -10.03
N HIS A 102 2.99 -0.19 -10.92
CA HIS A 102 3.73 -0.68 -12.10
C HIS A 102 4.94 -1.52 -11.67
N PRO A 103 5.20 -2.68 -12.27
CA PRO A 103 6.28 -3.59 -11.88
C PRO A 103 7.66 -2.92 -11.76
N GLU A 104 7.98 -1.95 -12.61
CA GLU A 104 9.24 -1.21 -12.56
C GLU A 104 9.43 -0.40 -11.27
N ASN A 105 8.34 0.02 -10.62
CA ASN A 105 8.39 0.80 -9.39
C ASN A 105 8.46 -0.06 -8.11
N VAL A 106 8.23 -1.37 -8.22
CA VAL A 106 8.22 -2.31 -7.08
C VAL A 106 9.52 -2.30 -6.31
N ILE A 107 10.65 -2.41 -7.02
CA ILE A 107 11.98 -2.47 -6.39
C ILE A 107 12.24 -1.21 -5.57
N MET A 108 11.94 -0.03 -6.11
CA MET A 108 12.16 1.23 -5.41
C MET A 108 11.29 1.35 -4.15
N PHE A 109 10.02 0.90 -4.22
CA PHE A 109 9.15 0.85 -3.05
C PHE A 109 9.71 -0.06 -1.96
N ILE A 110 10.19 -1.24 -2.31
CA ILE A 110 10.82 -2.17 -1.36
C ILE A 110 12.06 -1.53 -0.71
N VAL A 111 12.90 -0.85 -1.49
CA VAL A 111 14.07 -0.14 -0.94
C VAL A 111 13.65 0.94 0.07
N MET A 112 12.61 1.73 -0.25
CA MET A 112 12.11 2.76 0.68
C MET A 112 11.51 2.15 1.95
N GLN A 113 10.82 1.01 1.85
CA GLN A 113 10.31 0.26 3.00
C GLN A 113 11.44 -0.27 3.88
N LEU A 114 12.52 -0.79 3.30
CA LEU A 114 13.70 -1.24 4.06
C LEU A 114 14.39 -0.06 4.77
N ILE A 115 14.50 1.09 4.13
CA ILE A 115 15.00 2.31 4.77
C ILE A 115 14.08 2.71 5.95
N GLY A 116 12.76 2.70 5.75
CA GLY A 116 11.79 2.98 6.80
C GLY A 116 11.90 2.00 7.98
N MET A 117 12.11 0.71 7.70
CA MET A 117 12.34 -0.31 8.71
C MET A 117 13.60 -0.04 9.54
N LEU A 118 14.71 0.30 8.89
CA LEU A 118 15.97 0.63 9.60
C LEU A 118 15.80 1.86 10.49
N ILE A 119 15.14 2.91 10.00
CA ILE A 119 14.87 4.11 10.79
C ILE A 119 13.98 3.78 12.00
N ALA A 120 12.91 3.01 11.81
CA ALA A 120 12.04 2.58 12.90
C ALA A 120 12.80 1.77 13.95
N TYR A 121 13.68 0.87 13.52
CA TYR A 121 14.54 0.08 14.41
C TYR A 121 15.45 0.98 15.26
N PHE A 122 16.12 1.96 14.65
CA PHE A 122 16.98 2.90 15.39
C PHE A 122 16.17 3.77 16.38
N ILE A 123 14.98 4.23 15.99
CA ILE A 123 14.10 4.98 16.88
C ILE A 123 13.75 4.12 18.10
N LEU A 124 13.31 2.90 17.88
CA LEU A 124 12.84 2.01 18.95
C LEU A 124 13.96 1.63 19.93
N ILE A 125 15.16 1.34 19.45
CA ILE A 125 16.32 1.03 20.32
C ILE A 125 16.69 2.23 21.21
N ASN A 126 16.67 3.44 20.66
CA ASN A 126 17.06 4.62 21.42
C ASN A 126 15.98 5.07 22.44
N PHE A 127 14.72 4.70 22.20
CA PHE A 127 13.61 4.98 23.13
C PHE A 127 13.37 3.87 24.17
N GLU A 128 14.07 2.76 24.08
CA GLU A 128 13.92 1.63 25.01
C GLU A 128 14.51 1.84 26.42
N PRO A 129 15.49 2.73 26.66
CA PRO A 129 16.11 2.89 27.99
C PRO A 129 15.18 3.45 29.07
N LEU A 130 14.01 3.98 28.73
CA LEU A 130 13.14 4.69 29.67
C LEU A 130 12.09 3.82 30.36
N SER A 131 11.99 2.52 30.03
CA SER A 131 10.94 1.62 30.55
C SER A 131 11.41 0.57 31.56
N GLN A 132 12.67 0.58 32.01
CA GLN A 132 13.18 -0.40 32.97
C GLN A 132 13.45 0.15 34.37
N SER A 133 12.81 1.24 34.76
CA SER A 133 12.96 1.80 36.11
C SER A 133 11.65 1.87 36.87
N GLU A 134 10.91 0.76 36.97
CA GLU A 134 9.92 0.54 38.02
C GLU A 134 9.84 -0.95 38.36
#